data_6d5d3cc4a81c0613a77e546d9547be0b
#
_entry.id   6d5d3cc4a81c0613a77e546d9547be0b
#
_cell.length_a   1.000
_cell.length_b   1.000
_cell.length_c   1.000
_cell.angle_alpha   90.00
_cell.angle_beta   90.00
_cell.angle_gamma   90.00
#
_symmetry.space_group_name_H-M   'P 1'
#
loop_
_entity.id
_entity.type
_entity.pdbx_description
1 polymer ?
#
loop_
_entity_poly.entity_id
_entity_poly.type
_entity_poly.pdbx_seq_one_letter_code
_entity_poly.pdbx_strand_id
1 'polypeptide(L)'
;STIYTEPFDITETTTLKIRSVLPSGKMSKTREITVEKQTLAPAKEVAKTTPGLSMKVTNGTFLEASQLDGVKEWKEAPCKQLRDLTTYVKTDEGMRGIQQYAAVAEGYVNIPADGVYYVSSELEQVWIDGKLLIDNKGEVKHFARHDKSVALAQGLHELKVVFLGHQIGGWASNWNDGSVKLRRA
;
A
#
# COMPACT_ATOMS: atom_id res chain seq x y z
N SER A 1 4.63 -18.45 34.38
CA SER A 1 5.08 -18.60 32.98
C SER A 1 4.74 -20.01 32.49
N THR A 2 4.13 -20.09 31.34
CA THR A 2 3.70 -21.35 30.71
C THR A 2 4.67 -21.68 29.58
N ILE A 3 4.98 -22.96 29.39
CA ILE A 3 5.75 -23.42 28.22
C ILE A 3 4.78 -23.42 27.04
N TYR A 4 5.17 -22.77 25.93
CA TYR A 4 4.40 -22.79 24.70
C TYR A 4 4.57 -24.14 24.00
N THR A 5 3.47 -24.89 23.88
CA THR A 5 3.42 -26.21 23.27
C THR A 5 2.45 -26.30 22.10
N GLU A 6 1.46 -25.40 22.05
CA GLU A 6 0.41 -25.40 21.03
C GLU A 6 -0.10 -23.98 20.77
N PRO A 7 -0.67 -23.70 19.59
CA PRO A 7 -1.30 -22.42 19.28
C PRO A 7 -2.44 -22.10 20.24
N PHE A 8 -2.60 -20.82 20.56
CA PHE A 8 -3.72 -20.30 21.35
C PHE A 8 -4.26 -19.02 20.73
N ASP A 9 -5.55 -18.77 20.94
CA ASP A 9 -6.22 -17.59 20.42
C ASP A 9 -6.03 -16.38 21.32
N ILE A 10 -5.84 -15.23 20.70
CA ILE A 10 -5.79 -13.91 21.36
C ILE A 10 -6.98 -13.11 20.87
N THR A 11 -7.95 -12.87 21.72
CA THR A 11 -9.22 -12.21 21.36
C THR A 11 -9.27 -10.73 21.76
N GLU A 12 -8.35 -10.29 22.62
CA GLU A 12 -8.24 -8.91 23.10
C GLU A 12 -6.80 -8.41 23.00
N THR A 13 -6.60 -7.10 23.00
CA THR A 13 -5.26 -6.51 23.03
C THR A 13 -4.45 -7.08 24.18
N THR A 14 -3.37 -7.76 23.88
CA THR A 14 -2.60 -8.54 24.85
C THR A 14 -1.10 -8.32 24.67
N THR A 15 -0.41 -8.04 25.76
CA THR A 15 1.06 -7.97 25.77
C THR A 15 1.63 -9.32 26.22
N LEU A 16 2.37 -9.94 25.32
CA LEU A 16 3.05 -11.20 25.56
C LEU A 16 4.51 -10.95 25.99
N LYS A 17 4.96 -11.63 27.03
CA LYS A 17 6.36 -11.68 27.46
C LYS A 17 6.92 -13.05 27.13
N ILE A 18 7.85 -13.08 26.19
CA ILE A 18 8.36 -14.32 25.61
C ILE A 18 9.86 -14.43 25.87
N ARG A 19 10.33 -15.62 26.22
CA ARG A 19 11.75 -15.97 26.31
C ARG A 19 11.97 -17.42 25.94
N SER A 20 13.13 -17.73 25.43
CA SER A 20 13.56 -19.10 25.17
C SER A 20 14.27 -19.66 26.41
N VAL A 21 14.05 -20.94 26.67
CA VAL A 21 14.73 -21.70 27.73
C VAL A 21 15.42 -22.90 27.09
N LEU A 22 16.74 -22.98 27.25
CA LEU A 22 17.52 -24.13 26.76
C LEU A 22 17.36 -25.33 27.72
N PRO A 23 17.63 -26.57 27.25
CA PRO A 23 17.64 -27.76 28.13
C PRO A 23 18.58 -27.63 29.33
N SER A 24 19.65 -26.84 29.21
CA SER A 24 20.56 -26.51 30.28
C SER A 24 20.01 -25.58 31.36
N GLY A 25 18.78 -25.09 31.19
CA GLY A 25 18.16 -24.08 32.06
C GLY A 25 18.56 -22.64 31.75
N LYS A 26 19.47 -22.39 30.79
CA LYS A 26 19.88 -21.04 30.38
C LYS A 26 18.70 -20.36 29.65
N MET A 27 18.44 -19.12 29.99
CA MET A 27 17.32 -18.33 29.45
C MET A 27 17.81 -17.19 28.57
N SER A 28 17.04 -16.88 27.51
CA SER A 28 17.23 -15.66 26.73
C SER A 28 16.72 -14.43 27.49
N LYS A 29 17.06 -13.23 26.97
CA LYS A 29 16.36 -12.00 27.37
C LYS A 29 14.86 -12.14 27.07
N THR A 30 14.02 -11.60 27.95
CA THR A 30 12.59 -11.49 27.69
C THR A 30 12.33 -10.47 26.60
N ARG A 31 11.48 -10.83 25.62
CA ARG A 31 10.92 -9.90 24.64
C ARG A 31 9.46 -9.65 24.99
N GLU A 32 9.04 -8.40 24.84
CA GLU A 32 7.63 -8.02 24.95
C GLU A 32 7.09 -7.75 23.55
N ILE A 33 5.93 -8.31 23.25
CA ILE A 33 5.20 -8.14 21.99
C ILE A 33 3.77 -7.84 22.34
N THR A 34 3.25 -6.71 21.87
CA THR A 34 1.83 -6.39 22.00
C THR A 34 1.09 -6.78 20.73
N VAL A 35 0.09 -7.64 20.88
CA VAL A 35 -0.87 -7.97 19.84
C VAL A 35 -2.10 -7.09 20.07
N GLU A 36 -2.39 -6.19 19.14
CA GLU A 36 -3.49 -5.24 19.26
C GLU A 36 -4.72 -5.75 18.52
N LYS A 37 -5.86 -5.76 19.21
CA LYS A 37 -7.16 -5.96 18.57
C LYS A 37 -7.49 -4.75 17.72
N GLN A 38 -7.75 -4.98 16.45
CA GLN A 38 -8.11 -3.93 15.49
C GLN A 38 -9.62 -3.86 15.31
N THR A 39 -10.15 -2.64 15.16
CA THR A 39 -11.55 -2.43 14.74
C THR A 39 -11.58 -2.38 13.22
N LEU A 40 -12.46 -3.18 12.62
CA LEU A 40 -12.64 -3.21 11.17
C LEU A 40 -13.23 -1.89 10.68
N ALA A 41 -12.62 -1.27 9.67
CA ALA A 41 -13.25 -0.20 8.92
C ALA A 41 -14.47 -0.78 8.18
N PRO A 42 -15.66 -0.15 8.25
CA PRO A 42 -16.84 -0.65 7.58
C PRO A 42 -16.73 -0.50 6.06
N ALA A 43 -17.28 -1.45 5.33
CA ALA A 43 -17.39 -1.35 3.89
C ALA A 43 -18.31 -0.18 3.48
N LYS A 44 -18.08 0.36 2.28
CA LYS A 44 -18.90 1.42 1.70
C LYS A 44 -20.11 0.81 0.98
N GLU A 45 -21.27 1.42 1.18
CA GLU A 45 -22.45 1.13 0.36
C GLU A 45 -22.36 1.93 -0.95
N VAL A 46 -22.21 1.22 -2.06
CA VAL A 46 -22.10 1.82 -3.37
C VAL A 46 -23.18 1.24 -4.27
N ALA A 47 -24.07 2.08 -4.78
CA ALA A 47 -25.23 1.63 -5.56
C ALA A 47 -24.84 0.93 -6.88
N LYS A 48 -23.76 1.37 -7.52
CA LYS A 48 -23.26 0.79 -8.78
C LYS A 48 -21.78 1.08 -8.95
N THR A 49 -21.04 0.09 -9.40
CA THR A 49 -19.64 0.23 -9.80
C THR A 49 -19.45 -0.19 -11.26
N THR A 50 -18.43 0.35 -11.89
CA THR A 50 -17.93 -0.08 -13.19
C THR A 50 -16.47 -0.55 -13.04
N PRO A 51 -16.00 -1.53 -13.84
CA PRO A 51 -14.63 -1.95 -13.82
C PRO A 51 -13.67 -0.81 -14.16
N GLY A 52 -12.51 -0.76 -13.45
CA GLY A 52 -11.49 0.26 -13.63
C GLY A 52 -11.49 1.31 -12.53
N LEU A 53 -10.65 2.33 -12.71
CA LEU A 53 -10.48 3.45 -11.80
C LEU A 53 -10.66 4.76 -12.58
N SER A 54 -11.11 5.81 -11.91
CA SER A 54 -11.01 7.17 -12.41
C SER A 54 -9.58 7.65 -12.27
N MET A 55 -8.94 7.98 -13.39
CA MET A 55 -7.55 8.42 -13.39
C MET A 55 -7.43 9.82 -13.98
N LYS A 56 -6.62 10.64 -13.35
CA LYS A 56 -6.19 11.94 -13.87
C LYS A 56 -4.67 12.00 -13.90
N VAL A 57 -4.14 12.69 -14.90
CA VAL A 57 -2.71 12.84 -15.12
C VAL A 57 -2.36 14.31 -15.29
N THR A 58 -1.14 14.67 -14.91
CA THR A 58 -0.55 15.99 -15.16
C THR A 58 0.88 15.83 -15.62
N ASN A 59 1.31 16.68 -16.56
CA ASN A 59 2.69 16.69 -17.05
C ASN A 59 3.58 17.46 -16.08
N GLY A 60 4.81 17.01 -15.96
CA GLY A 60 5.84 17.63 -15.13
C GLY A 60 6.63 16.61 -14.33
N THR A 61 7.74 17.08 -13.77
CA THR A 61 8.57 16.26 -12.87
C THR A 61 8.22 16.62 -11.43
N PHE A 62 7.69 15.65 -10.72
CA PHE A 62 7.30 15.78 -9.31
C PHE A 62 8.17 14.83 -8.50
N LEU A 63 8.81 15.35 -7.46
CA LEU A 63 9.70 14.56 -6.59
C LEU A 63 8.99 14.01 -5.36
N GLU A 64 7.88 14.60 -4.98
CA GLU A 64 7.04 14.16 -3.85
C GLU A 64 5.57 14.53 -4.08
N ALA A 65 4.66 13.78 -3.44
CA ALA A 65 3.21 13.95 -3.66
C ALA A 65 2.69 15.32 -3.23
N SER A 66 3.30 15.98 -2.25
CA SER A 66 2.93 17.33 -1.79
C SER A 66 3.00 18.39 -2.90
N GLN A 67 3.84 18.18 -3.90
CA GLN A 67 3.94 19.08 -5.06
C GLN A 67 2.69 19.05 -5.95
N LEU A 68 1.85 18.02 -5.81
CA LEU A 68 0.61 17.91 -6.59
C LEU A 68 -0.50 18.83 -6.07
N ASP A 69 -0.44 19.30 -4.84
CA ASP A 69 -1.45 20.17 -4.23
C ASP A 69 -1.61 21.51 -4.97
N GLY A 70 -0.54 21.96 -5.60
CA GLY A 70 -0.52 23.21 -6.40
C GLY A 70 -0.89 23.05 -7.87
N VAL A 71 -1.11 21.83 -8.35
CA VAL A 71 -1.36 21.55 -9.76
C VAL A 71 -2.78 21.93 -10.16
N LYS A 72 -2.91 22.84 -11.13
CA LYS A 72 -4.20 23.34 -11.61
C LYS A 72 -4.73 22.56 -12.81
N GLU A 73 -3.84 22.01 -13.61
CA GLU A 73 -4.19 21.36 -14.88
C GLU A 73 -4.06 19.84 -14.74
N TRP A 74 -5.21 19.18 -14.78
CA TRP A 74 -5.32 17.74 -14.80
C TRP A 74 -6.09 17.30 -16.04
N LYS A 75 -5.66 16.20 -16.64
CA LYS A 75 -6.31 15.56 -17.78
C LYS A 75 -6.80 14.17 -17.37
N GLU A 76 -8.06 13.89 -17.66
CA GLU A 76 -8.60 12.54 -17.48
C GLU A 76 -7.94 11.55 -18.45
N ALA A 77 -7.71 10.35 -17.98
CA ALA A 77 -7.12 9.27 -18.73
C ALA A 77 -7.77 7.93 -18.37
N PRO A 78 -7.83 6.98 -19.32
CA PRO A 78 -8.39 5.66 -19.05
C PRO A 78 -7.49 4.87 -18.10
N CYS A 79 -8.12 4.20 -17.11
CA CYS A 79 -7.43 3.31 -16.16
C CYS A 79 -8.26 2.05 -15.95
N LYS A 80 -7.97 1.00 -16.71
CA LYS A 80 -8.63 -0.29 -16.58
C LYS A 80 -7.99 -1.15 -15.48
N GLN A 81 -6.72 -0.92 -15.20
CA GLN A 81 -5.92 -1.62 -14.21
C GLN A 81 -4.85 -0.69 -13.63
N LEU A 82 -4.34 -0.99 -12.44
CA LEU A 82 -3.35 -0.13 -11.76
C LEU A 82 -2.05 0.08 -12.57
N ARG A 83 -1.66 -0.88 -13.38
CA ARG A 83 -0.50 -0.73 -14.26
C ARG A 83 -0.63 0.43 -15.26
N ASP A 84 -1.84 0.84 -15.59
CA ASP A 84 -2.07 1.96 -16.52
C ASP A 84 -1.53 3.28 -15.97
N LEU A 85 -1.40 3.43 -14.62
CA LEU A 85 -0.75 4.59 -14.00
C LEU A 85 0.71 4.71 -14.41
N THR A 86 1.42 3.59 -14.46
CA THR A 86 2.87 3.57 -14.68
C THR A 86 3.25 3.47 -16.16
N THR A 87 2.27 3.19 -17.02
CA THR A 87 2.48 2.99 -18.47
C THR A 87 1.75 4.02 -19.34
N TYR A 88 1.21 5.07 -18.75
CA TYR A 88 0.48 6.12 -19.47
C TYR A 88 1.32 6.78 -20.56
N VAL A 89 2.56 7.12 -20.25
CA VAL A 89 3.56 7.54 -21.23
C VAL A 89 4.59 6.43 -21.36
N LYS A 90 4.69 5.84 -22.54
CA LYS A 90 5.76 4.90 -22.87
C LYS A 90 6.95 5.72 -23.37
N THR A 91 8.11 5.52 -22.76
CA THR A 91 9.35 6.09 -23.26
C THR A 91 9.96 5.12 -24.27
N ASP A 92 10.32 5.63 -25.46
CA ASP A 92 10.99 4.84 -26.52
C ASP A 92 12.41 4.40 -26.12
N GLU A 93 12.95 4.97 -25.07
CA GLU A 93 14.29 4.68 -24.54
C GLU A 93 14.33 3.43 -23.62
N GLY A 94 13.32 2.59 -23.66
CA GLY A 94 13.25 1.38 -22.87
C GLY A 94 13.17 1.69 -21.36
N MET A 95 14.05 1.07 -20.57
CA MET A 95 13.97 1.13 -19.11
C MET A 95 14.67 2.34 -18.48
N ARG A 96 15.17 3.29 -19.26
CA ARG A 96 15.95 4.43 -18.79
C ARG A 96 15.28 5.81 -19.00
N GLY A 97 14.09 5.84 -19.56
CA GLY A 97 13.37 7.09 -19.78
C GLY A 97 12.79 7.67 -18.48
N ILE A 98 12.95 8.97 -18.28
CA ILE A 98 12.26 9.71 -17.21
C ILE A 98 10.83 9.97 -17.67
N GLN A 99 9.87 9.46 -16.95
CA GLN A 99 8.47 9.75 -17.19
C GLN A 99 8.10 11.06 -16.50
N GLN A 100 7.91 12.11 -17.28
CA GLN A 100 7.60 13.46 -16.77
C GLN A 100 6.10 13.66 -16.63
N TYR A 101 5.47 12.88 -15.78
CA TYR A 101 4.06 13.04 -15.41
C TYR A 101 3.80 12.48 -14.02
N ALA A 102 2.69 12.91 -13.43
CA ALA A 102 2.11 12.28 -12.28
C ALA A 102 0.70 11.78 -12.61
N ALA A 103 0.30 10.70 -11.99
CA ALA A 103 -1.04 10.14 -12.11
C ALA A 103 -1.66 9.91 -10.73
N VAL A 104 -2.96 10.22 -10.62
CA VAL A 104 -3.77 9.92 -9.46
C VAL A 104 -4.95 9.09 -9.94
N ALA A 105 -5.17 7.93 -9.33
CA ALA A 105 -6.34 7.10 -9.62
C ALA A 105 -7.15 6.84 -8.35
N GLU A 106 -8.47 6.87 -8.51
CA GLU A 106 -9.45 6.71 -7.43
C GLU A 106 -10.53 5.73 -7.85
N GLY A 107 -11.03 4.96 -6.89
CA GLY A 107 -12.10 3.99 -7.10
C GLY A 107 -12.30 3.13 -5.86
N TYR A 108 -12.59 1.86 -6.06
CA TYR A 108 -12.86 0.94 -4.97
C TYR A 108 -12.05 -0.35 -5.13
N VAL A 109 -11.64 -0.90 -3.99
CA VAL A 109 -11.13 -2.26 -3.88
C VAL A 109 -12.14 -3.13 -3.16
N ASN A 110 -12.38 -4.34 -3.68
CA ASN A 110 -13.27 -5.30 -3.03
C ASN A 110 -12.47 -6.20 -2.09
N ILE A 111 -12.83 -6.17 -0.82
CA ILE A 111 -12.23 -6.99 0.24
C ILE A 111 -13.06 -8.27 0.37
N PRO A 112 -12.45 -9.46 0.17
CA PRO A 112 -13.19 -10.72 0.08
C PRO A 112 -13.72 -11.24 1.42
N ALA A 113 -13.14 -10.85 2.53
CA ALA A 113 -13.54 -11.28 3.88
C ALA A 113 -13.05 -10.30 4.95
N ASP A 114 -13.74 -10.24 6.07
CA ASP A 114 -13.29 -9.48 7.24
C ASP A 114 -11.88 -9.89 7.66
N GLY A 115 -11.04 -8.91 8.03
CA GLY A 115 -9.72 -9.23 8.53
C GLY A 115 -8.75 -8.06 8.57
N VAL A 116 -7.55 -8.34 9.06
CA VAL A 116 -6.39 -7.44 8.97
C VAL A 116 -5.65 -7.77 7.69
N TYR A 117 -5.38 -6.75 6.89
CA TYR A 117 -4.67 -6.87 5.62
C TYR A 117 -3.35 -6.12 5.67
N TYR A 118 -2.28 -6.77 5.23
CA TYR A 118 -1.02 -6.11 4.91
C TYR A 118 -1.09 -5.53 3.52
N VAL A 119 -0.86 -4.23 3.42
CA VAL A 119 -0.86 -3.47 2.15
C VAL A 119 0.57 -3.18 1.78
N SER A 120 0.97 -3.58 0.58
CA SER A 120 2.29 -3.27 0.03
C SER A 120 2.18 -2.72 -1.38
N SER A 121 2.99 -1.71 -1.71
CA SER A 121 3.03 -1.07 -3.02
C SER A 121 4.35 -0.33 -3.21
N GLU A 122 4.77 -0.19 -4.48
CA GLU A 122 5.86 0.69 -4.91
C GLU A 122 5.35 2.05 -5.42
N LEU A 123 4.03 2.28 -5.40
CA LEU A 123 3.45 3.58 -5.75
C LEU A 123 3.83 4.64 -4.71
N GLU A 124 3.84 5.89 -5.12
CA GLU A 124 4.19 7.01 -4.23
C GLU A 124 3.29 7.06 -3.01
N GLN A 125 1.98 6.97 -3.21
CA GLN A 125 1.03 6.90 -2.10
C GLN A 125 -0.07 5.90 -2.37
N VAL A 126 -0.52 5.24 -1.30
CA VAL A 126 -1.72 4.39 -1.28
C VAL A 126 -2.58 4.77 -0.09
N TRP A 127 -3.83 5.08 -0.37
CA TRP A 127 -4.86 5.43 0.59
C TRP A 127 -5.99 4.42 0.54
N ILE A 128 -6.49 3.99 1.69
CA ILE A 128 -7.72 3.20 1.81
C ILE A 128 -8.65 3.91 2.79
N ASP A 129 -9.89 4.14 2.39
CA ASP A 129 -10.92 4.89 3.15
C ASP A 129 -10.40 6.22 3.72
N GLY A 130 -9.65 6.96 2.91
CA GLY A 130 -9.06 8.25 3.31
C GLY A 130 -7.87 8.15 4.24
N LYS A 131 -7.43 6.95 4.63
CA LYS A 131 -6.25 6.74 5.46
C LYS A 131 -5.02 6.49 4.59
N LEU A 132 -3.98 7.31 4.74
CA LEU A 132 -2.69 7.11 4.09
C LEU A 132 -1.98 5.91 4.71
N LEU A 133 -1.77 4.87 3.92
CA LEU A 133 -1.10 3.64 4.34
C LEU A 133 0.34 3.56 3.86
N ILE A 134 0.57 3.95 2.60
CA ILE A 134 1.90 3.98 1.99
C ILE A 134 2.21 5.43 1.61
N ASP A 135 3.38 5.91 1.98
CA ASP A 135 3.92 7.21 1.59
C ASP A 135 5.43 7.05 1.36
N ASN A 136 5.83 7.03 0.12
CA ASN A 136 7.23 6.82 -0.27
C ASN A 136 8.06 8.11 -0.25
N LYS A 137 7.43 9.27 -0.04
CA LYS A 137 8.11 10.58 0.11
C LYS A 137 9.14 10.85 -0.99
N GLY A 138 8.77 10.56 -2.24
CA GLY A 138 9.63 10.75 -3.39
C GLY A 138 10.77 9.74 -3.55
N GLU A 139 10.88 8.75 -2.66
CA GLU A 139 11.88 7.72 -2.81
C GLU A 139 11.45 6.68 -3.84
N VAL A 140 12.20 6.54 -4.93
CA VAL A 140 12.02 5.39 -5.84
C VAL A 140 12.66 4.18 -5.20
N LYS A 141 11.84 3.33 -4.65
CA LYS A 141 12.29 2.07 -4.06
C LYS A 141 11.93 0.91 -4.98
N HIS A 142 12.89 0.50 -5.81
CA HIS A 142 12.79 -0.80 -6.44
C HIS A 142 12.87 -1.87 -5.35
N PHE A 143 11.85 -2.73 -5.30
CA PHE A 143 11.75 -3.85 -4.35
C PHE A 143 11.58 -3.46 -2.87
N ALA A 144 11.47 -2.19 -2.52
CA ALA A 144 11.13 -1.81 -1.17
C ALA A 144 9.64 -2.07 -0.93
N ARG A 145 9.35 -3.01 -0.04
CA ARG A 145 7.99 -3.28 0.41
C ARG A 145 7.73 -2.46 1.66
N HIS A 146 6.82 -1.52 1.58
CA HIS A 146 6.27 -0.87 2.75
C HIS A 146 5.01 -1.62 3.14
N ASP A 147 5.13 -2.54 4.09
CA ASP A 147 3.98 -3.27 4.59
C ASP A 147 3.32 -2.44 5.70
N LYS A 148 2.10 -2.01 5.49
CA LYS A 148 1.23 -1.40 6.51
C LYS A 148 0.00 -2.26 6.69
N SER A 149 -0.44 -2.39 7.92
CA SER A 149 -1.66 -3.13 8.22
C SER A 149 -2.88 -2.22 8.33
N VAL A 150 -4.00 -2.72 7.88
CA VAL A 150 -5.32 -2.10 8.00
C VAL A 150 -6.37 -3.18 8.24
N ALA A 151 -7.29 -2.92 9.15
CA ALA A 151 -8.40 -3.82 9.45
C ALA A 151 -9.62 -3.39 8.64
N LEU A 152 -10.13 -4.28 7.78
CA LEU A 152 -11.19 -4.01 6.82
C LEU A 152 -12.31 -5.04 6.94
N ALA A 153 -13.56 -4.59 6.88
CA ALA A 153 -14.70 -5.47 6.72
C ALA A 153 -14.78 -5.99 5.28
N GLN A 154 -15.49 -7.08 5.07
CA GLN A 154 -15.80 -7.58 3.74
C GLN A 154 -16.62 -6.54 2.95
N GLY A 155 -16.26 -6.29 1.69
CA GLY A 155 -16.97 -5.40 0.79
C GLY A 155 -16.09 -4.35 0.13
N LEU A 156 -16.69 -3.26 -0.34
CA LEU A 156 -16.00 -2.21 -1.08
C LEU A 156 -15.37 -1.19 -0.13
N HIS A 157 -14.12 -0.82 -0.41
CA HIS A 157 -13.39 0.22 0.30
C HIS A 157 -12.82 1.23 -0.71
N GLU A 158 -12.84 2.50 -0.37
CA GLU A 158 -12.26 3.55 -1.22
C GLU A 158 -10.75 3.32 -1.38
N LEU A 159 -10.29 3.36 -2.61
CA LEU A 159 -8.88 3.28 -2.97
C LEU A 159 -8.47 4.56 -3.69
N LYS A 160 -7.41 5.21 -3.22
CA LYS A 160 -6.72 6.25 -3.94
C LYS A 160 -5.25 5.92 -4.02
N VAL A 161 -4.67 6.09 -5.18
CA VAL A 161 -3.25 5.82 -5.44
C VAL A 161 -2.62 6.97 -6.19
N VAL A 162 -1.34 7.23 -5.90
CA VAL A 162 -0.54 8.28 -6.54
C VAL A 162 0.72 7.66 -7.13
N PHE A 163 0.98 7.97 -8.38
CA PHE A 163 2.21 7.63 -9.08
C PHE A 163 2.95 8.90 -9.49
N LEU A 164 4.26 8.92 -9.26
CA LEU A 164 5.16 9.96 -9.72
C LEU A 164 6.16 9.38 -10.72
N GLY A 165 6.11 9.87 -11.96
CA GLY A 165 6.98 9.41 -13.04
C GLY A 165 8.33 10.08 -13.01
N HIS A 166 9.15 9.86 -11.98
CA HIS A 166 10.52 10.33 -11.92
C HIS A 166 11.50 9.17 -11.82
N GLN A 167 12.77 9.48 -12.03
CA GLN A 167 13.86 8.52 -12.00
C GLN A 167 14.88 8.92 -10.93
N ILE A 168 15.31 7.95 -10.12
CA ILE A 168 16.40 8.11 -9.17
C ILE A 168 17.40 6.96 -9.38
N GLY A 169 18.69 7.29 -9.38
CA GLY A 169 19.75 6.29 -9.46
C GLY A 169 19.86 5.56 -10.80
N GLY A 170 19.36 6.15 -11.90
CA GLY A 170 19.48 5.58 -13.23
C GLY A 170 18.41 4.56 -13.62
N TRP A 171 17.41 4.33 -12.76
CA TRP A 171 16.33 3.40 -13.02
C TRP A 171 15.02 4.14 -13.26
N ALA A 172 14.33 3.77 -14.33
CA ALA A 172 13.06 4.39 -14.66
C ALA A 172 11.93 3.87 -13.78
N SER A 173 11.03 4.76 -13.40
CA SER A 173 9.84 4.43 -12.60
C SER A 173 8.85 3.48 -13.31
N ASN A 174 8.97 3.28 -14.63
CA ASN A 174 8.15 2.34 -15.38
C ASN A 174 8.41 0.86 -15.02
N TRP A 175 9.43 0.56 -14.21
CA TRP A 175 9.62 -0.75 -13.59
C TRP A 175 8.66 -0.98 -12.42
N ASN A 176 8.10 0.09 -11.90
CA ASN A 176 7.01 0.00 -10.97
C ASN A 176 5.82 -0.66 -11.67
N ASP A 177 5.35 -1.78 -11.15
CA ASP A 177 4.24 -2.53 -11.75
C ASP A 177 2.86 -1.90 -11.44
N GLY A 178 2.83 -0.79 -10.68
CA GLY A 178 1.62 -0.12 -10.26
C GLY A 178 0.78 -0.93 -9.27
N SER A 179 1.27 -2.07 -8.81
CA SER A 179 0.46 -2.97 -8.00
C SER A 179 0.25 -2.45 -6.58
N VAL A 180 -0.96 -2.68 -6.08
CA VAL A 180 -1.28 -2.64 -4.65
C VAL A 180 -1.61 -4.07 -4.24
N LYS A 181 -0.77 -4.64 -3.39
CA LYS A 181 -0.92 -6.02 -2.91
C LYS A 181 -1.57 -6.00 -1.54
N LEU A 182 -2.65 -6.76 -1.41
CA LEU A 182 -3.38 -6.97 -0.18
C LEU A 182 -3.23 -8.44 0.23
N ARG A 183 -2.65 -8.68 1.39
CA ARG A 183 -2.48 -10.02 1.95
C ARG A 183 -3.14 -10.08 3.32
N ARG A 184 -4.11 -10.95 3.48
CA ARG A 184 -4.75 -11.18 4.78
C ARG A 184 -3.71 -11.73 5.78
N ALA A 185 -3.71 -11.20 6.99
CA ALA A 185 -2.87 -11.66 8.10
C ALA A 185 -3.25 -13.06 8.57
#